data_80125f0f4ed3d2e94311867c6be98ab7
#
_entry.id   80125f0f4ed3d2e94311867c6be98ab7
#
_cell.length_a   1.000
_cell.length_b   1.000
_cell.length_c   1.000
_cell.angle_alpha   90.00
_cell.angle_beta   90.00
_cell.angle_gamma   90.00
#
_symmetry.space_group_name_H-M   'P 1'
#
loop_
_entity.id
_entity.type
_entity.pdbx_description
1 polymer ?
#
loop_
_entity_poly.entity_id
_entity_poly.type
_entity_poly.pdbx_seq_one_letter_code
_entity_poly.pdbx_strand_id
1 'polypeptide(L)'
;MKGKCKLPTALDSEDKLVLVDKALPGEVYNCPACKEIVIAKKGQKKVHHFAHKSGSNCQYGYQTSVHLMAKEIIEKTHRIIIPGRGKVDVDEVIVETKLGSIIPDILVICDGKKYIIEVLVTHQVDDEKKEKIKVLDISAIEVNLSDYKQMVDEKALENELYRPERSEFVYNADTLRIEKKRNYLLNYGEKITIRPNNEILCPLTKNQAILKGFCDSCIFSCEDIEKGYIRCGYCVGNDIMTESFFTLVTHKRVMGVRESVDYWNSFKKNLEKSVNDVLISRAMRRFRPRRSMFT
;
A
#
# COMPACT_ATOMS: atom_id res chain seq x y z
N MET A 1 -19.92 -2.25 35.05
CA MET A 1 -20.62 -1.05 34.52
C MET A 1 -20.05 -0.81 33.11
N LYS A 2 -20.84 -1.04 32.06
CA LYS A 2 -20.43 -0.63 30.70
C LYS A 2 -20.34 0.89 30.67
N GLY A 3 -19.16 1.46 30.42
CA GLY A 3 -18.98 2.92 30.36
C GLY A 3 -19.87 3.51 29.25
N LYS A 4 -20.44 4.71 29.50
CA LYS A 4 -21.22 5.44 28.48
C LYS A 4 -20.38 5.65 27.24
N CYS A 5 -20.95 5.41 26.07
CA CYS A 5 -20.31 5.62 24.78
C CYS A 5 -19.88 7.08 24.64
N LYS A 6 -18.60 7.31 24.39
CA LYS A 6 -18.00 8.62 24.15
C LYS A 6 -17.69 8.73 22.67
N LEU A 7 -18.39 9.64 21.99
CA LEU A 7 -18.20 9.83 20.55
C LEU A 7 -17.21 10.96 20.29
N PRO A 8 -16.20 10.75 19.45
CA PRO A 8 -15.27 11.81 19.05
C PRO A 8 -15.91 12.78 18.05
N THR A 9 -16.91 12.31 17.28
CA THR A 9 -17.59 13.06 16.24
C THR A 9 -19.10 12.95 16.36
N ALA A 10 -19.80 13.89 15.74
CA ALA A 10 -21.24 13.87 15.53
C ALA A 10 -21.56 14.50 14.16
N LEU A 11 -22.80 14.36 13.72
CA LEU A 11 -23.31 15.02 12.52
C LEU A 11 -23.98 16.32 12.89
N ASP A 12 -23.74 17.38 12.11
CA ASP A 12 -24.48 18.64 12.21
C ASP A 12 -25.84 18.58 11.49
N SER A 13 -26.50 19.71 11.35
CA SER A 13 -27.80 19.84 10.68
C SER A 13 -27.75 19.58 9.16
N GLU A 14 -26.56 19.61 8.55
CA GLU A 14 -26.33 19.30 7.15
C GLU A 14 -25.74 17.89 6.94
N ASP A 15 -25.81 17.01 7.95
CA ASP A 15 -25.20 15.67 7.99
C ASP A 15 -23.67 15.66 7.79
N LYS A 16 -22.98 16.79 8.01
CA LYS A 16 -21.52 16.86 7.98
C LYS A 16 -20.91 16.37 9.28
N LEU A 17 -19.79 15.67 9.18
CA LEU A 17 -19.06 15.16 10.33
C LEU A 17 -18.34 16.32 11.06
N VAL A 18 -18.60 16.47 12.35
CA VAL A 18 -18.04 17.50 13.22
C VAL A 18 -17.26 16.85 14.36
N LEU A 19 -15.98 17.19 14.49
CA LEU A 19 -15.16 16.85 15.66
C LEU A 19 -15.69 17.57 16.90
N VAL A 20 -15.68 16.93 18.06
CA VAL A 20 -16.18 17.52 19.29
C VAL A 20 -15.51 18.85 19.63
N ASP A 21 -14.23 19.02 19.33
CA ASP A 21 -13.50 20.28 19.58
C ASP A 21 -13.98 21.42 18.69
N LYS A 22 -14.49 21.13 17.51
CA LYS A 22 -15.07 22.08 16.56
C LYS A 22 -16.55 22.35 16.79
N ALA A 23 -17.21 21.59 17.69
CA ALA A 23 -18.63 21.80 17.97
C ALA A 23 -18.91 23.18 18.57
N LEU A 24 -19.93 23.87 18.06
CA LEU A 24 -20.34 25.21 18.50
C LEU A 24 -21.39 25.13 19.60
N PRO A 25 -21.39 26.09 20.56
CA PRO A 25 -22.43 26.19 21.55
C PRO A 25 -23.79 26.49 20.92
N GLY A 26 -24.85 25.81 21.38
CA GLY A 26 -26.21 26.02 20.89
C GLY A 26 -26.60 25.23 19.64
N GLU A 27 -25.64 24.66 18.93
CA GLU A 27 -25.91 23.83 17.77
C GLU A 27 -26.42 22.43 18.18
N VAL A 28 -27.24 21.84 17.32
CA VAL A 28 -27.77 20.49 17.47
C VAL A 28 -26.93 19.51 16.69
N TYR A 29 -26.50 18.45 17.36
CA TYR A 29 -25.69 17.41 16.76
C TYR A 29 -26.37 16.06 16.93
N ASN A 30 -26.19 15.17 15.95
CA ASN A 30 -26.76 13.83 15.94
C ASN A 30 -25.66 12.75 15.96
N CYS A 31 -25.94 11.66 16.63
CA CYS A 31 -25.07 10.49 16.60
C CYS A 31 -24.98 9.93 15.16
N PRO A 32 -23.79 9.69 14.63
CA PRO A 32 -23.66 9.18 13.26
C PRO A 32 -24.29 7.79 13.07
N ALA A 33 -24.36 6.98 14.14
CA ALA A 33 -24.92 5.63 14.07
C ALA A 33 -26.44 5.58 14.28
N CYS A 34 -26.95 6.11 15.42
CA CYS A 34 -28.37 5.98 15.79
C CYS A 34 -29.20 7.23 15.50
N LYS A 35 -28.58 8.31 15.04
CA LYS A 35 -29.21 9.61 14.72
C LYS A 35 -29.86 10.33 15.91
N GLU A 36 -29.73 9.80 17.13
CA GLU A 36 -30.19 10.49 18.34
C GLU A 36 -29.36 11.75 18.62
N ILE A 37 -29.97 12.74 19.27
CA ILE A 37 -29.32 13.99 19.66
C ILE A 37 -28.18 13.70 20.63
N VAL A 38 -27.02 14.27 20.37
CA VAL A 38 -25.83 14.23 21.22
C VAL A 38 -25.41 15.62 21.63
N ILE A 39 -24.75 15.73 22.79
CA ILE A 39 -24.29 16.99 23.37
C ILE A 39 -22.78 16.95 23.50
N ALA A 40 -22.10 17.98 23.03
CA ALA A 40 -20.67 18.15 23.23
C ALA A 40 -20.34 18.38 24.72
N LYS A 41 -19.44 17.55 25.25
CA LYS A 41 -18.90 17.63 26.60
C LYS A 41 -17.45 18.07 26.54
N LYS A 42 -17.20 19.36 26.73
CA LYS A 42 -15.90 20.03 26.65
C LYS A 42 -15.39 20.52 28.00
N GLY A 43 -15.44 19.64 29.02
CA GLY A 43 -14.98 19.98 30.38
C GLY A 43 -13.48 19.78 30.57
N GLN A 44 -12.86 20.53 31.49
CA GLN A 44 -11.42 20.52 31.75
C GLN A 44 -10.87 19.20 32.34
N LYS A 45 -11.72 18.37 32.96
CA LYS A 45 -11.30 17.15 33.69
C LYS A 45 -11.41 15.87 32.87
N LYS A 46 -12.12 15.87 31.75
CA LYS A 46 -12.35 14.69 30.90
C LYS A 46 -12.08 15.02 29.46
N VAL A 47 -11.61 14.03 28.72
CA VAL A 47 -11.44 14.16 27.28
C VAL A 47 -12.74 14.60 26.63
N HIS A 48 -12.68 15.57 25.73
CA HIS A 48 -13.84 16.09 25.02
C HIS A 48 -14.53 14.97 24.24
N HIS A 49 -15.83 14.91 24.28
CA HIS A 49 -16.64 13.90 23.59
C HIS A 49 -18.08 14.34 23.42
N PHE A 50 -18.77 13.81 22.44
CA PHE A 50 -20.21 13.88 22.40
C PHE A 50 -20.82 12.74 23.23
N ALA A 51 -21.91 13.05 23.92
CA ALA A 51 -22.69 12.10 24.71
C ALA A 51 -24.17 12.20 24.34
N HIS A 52 -24.87 11.08 24.26
CA HIS A 52 -26.31 11.05 23.99
C HIS A 52 -27.09 11.84 25.07
N LYS A 53 -27.98 12.73 24.61
CA LYS A 53 -28.81 13.57 25.50
C LYS A 53 -29.73 12.72 26.36
N SER A 54 -30.29 11.67 25.79
CA SER A 54 -31.13 10.67 26.47
C SER A 54 -30.38 9.85 27.53
N GLY A 55 -29.03 9.86 27.51
CA GLY A 55 -28.21 8.96 28.31
C GLY A 55 -28.18 7.54 27.76
N SER A 56 -28.73 7.29 26.56
CA SER A 56 -28.67 6.01 25.87
C SER A 56 -27.23 5.59 25.59
N ASN A 57 -26.99 4.29 25.49
CA ASN A 57 -25.68 3.70 25.19
C ASN A 57 -25.73 3.11 23.79
N CYS A 58 -25.41 3.92 22.75
CA CYS A 58 -25.35 3.47 21.39
C CYS A 58 -24.11 2.57 21.21
N GLN A 59 -24.35 1.30 20.94
CA GLN A 59 -23.29 0.30 20.82
C GLN A 59 -22.33 0.58 19.66
N TYR A 60 -22.83 1.15 18.57
CA TYR A 60 -22.07 1.34 17.32
C TYR A 60 -21.56 2.78 17.11
N GLY A 61 -21.95 3.72 17.98
CA GLY A 61 -21.64 5.14 17.76
C GLY A 61 -20.16 5.44 17.64
N TYR A 62 -19.33 4.85 18.50
CA TYR A 62 -17.88 5.04 18.46
C TYR A 62 -17.27 4.47 17.16
N GLN A 63 -17.66 3.26 16.79
CA GLN A 63 -17.15 2.56 15.61
C GLN A 63 -17.51 3.30 14.33
N THR A 64 -18.77 3.73 14.20
CA THR A 64 -19.23 4.55 13.08
C THR A 64 -18.46 5.86 13.01
N SER A 65 -18.18 6.50 14.15
CA SER A 65 -17.36 7.73 14.19
C SER A 65 -15.94 7.51 13.66
N VAL A 66 -15.27 6.45 14.10
CA VAL A 66 -13.90 6.11 13.64
C VAL A 66 -13.91 5.82 12.14
N HIS A 67 -14.87 5.04 11.66
CA HIS A 67 -15.01 4.70 10.25
C HIS A 67 -15.21 5.94 9.37
N LEU A 68 -16.13 6.83 9.75
CA LEU A 68 -16.38 8.07 9.00
C LEU A 68 -15.18 9.02 9.02
N MET A 69 -14.51 9.17 10.18
CA MET A 69 -13.28 9.97 10.25
C MET A 69 -12.16 9.43 9.38
N ALA A 70 -11.97 8.11 9.36
CA ALA A 70 -10.97 7.48 8.52
C ALA A 70 -11.19 7.80 7.02
N LYS A 71 -12.46 7.74 6.57
CA LYS A 71 -12.85 8.11 5.21
C LYS A 71 -12.58 9.58 4.92
N GLU A 72 -12.96 10.47 5.82
CA GLU A 72 -12.72 11.91 5.69
C GLU A 72 -11.22 12.26 5.65
N ILE A 73 -10.39 11.59 6.46
CA ILE A 73 -8.93 11.79 6.44
C ILE A 73 -8.35 11.36 5.09
N ILE A 74 -8.73 10.20 4.55
CA ILE A 74 -8.24 9.72 3.25
C ILE A 74 -8.68 10.68 2.14
N GLU A 75 -9.94 11.15 2.18
CA GLU A 75 -10.47 12.11 1.22
C GLU A 75 -9.73 13.45 1.25
N LYS A 76 -9.41 13.98 2.43
CA LYS A 76 -8.66 15.23 2.60
C LYS A 76 -7.19 15.13 2.21
N THR A 77 -6.55 14.02 2.57
CA THR A 77 -5.09 13.89 2.41
C THR A 77 -4.69 13.36 1.05
N HIS A 78 -5.62 12.73 0.31
CA HIS A 78 -5.35 12.02 -0.93
C HIS A 78 -4.18 11.02 -0.78
N ARG A 79 -4.16 10.27 0.33
CA ARG A 79 -3.09 9.30 0.64
C ARG A 79 -3.64 7.97 1.09
N ILE A 80 -2.93 6.91 0.73
CA ILE A 80 -3.21 5.54 1.20
C ILE A 80 -1.91 4.78 1.45
N ILE A 81 -2.02 3.64 2.11
CA ILE A 81 -0.96 2.63 2.14
C ILE A 81 -1.29 1.54 1.13
N ILE A 82 -0.39 1.29 0.17
CA ILE A 82 -0.46 0.11 -0.69
C ILE A 82 0.50 -0.93 -0.11
N PRO A 83 0.04 -2.14 0.27
CA PRO A 83 0.90 -3.19 0.81
C PRO A 83 2.07 -3.50 -0.13
N GLY A 84 3.29 -3.54 0.42
CA GLY A 84 4.52 -3.74 -0.35
C GLY A 84 5.05 -2.51 -1.11
N ARG A 85 4.28 -1.42 -1.19
CA ARG A 85 4.72 -0.14 -1.78
C ARG A 85 4.87 0.98 -0.74
N GLY A 86 4.12 0.90 0.36
CA GLY A 86 4.11 1.92 1.41
C GLY A 86 3.10 3.03 1.16
N LYS A 87 3.35 4.21 1.76
CA LYS A 87 2.48 5.38 1.65
C LYS A 87 2.63 6.04 0.28
N VAL A 88 1.49 6.27 -0.39
CA VAL A 88 1.42 6.87 -1.72
C VAL A 88 0.36 7.97 -1.77
N ASP A 89 0.61 9.00 -2.57
CA ASP A 89 -0.39 9.98 -2.96
C ASP A 89 -1.26 9.39 -4.08
N VAL A 90 -2.57 9.70 -4.06
CA VAL A 90 -3.54 9.23 -5.05
C VAL A 90 -4.07 10.39 -5.89
N ASP A 91 -4.44 10.10 -7.13
CA ASP A 91 -4.90 11.11 -8.07
C ASP A 91 -6.34 11.52 -7.78
N GLU A 92 -7.18 10.56 -7.36
CA GLU A 92 -8.60 10.75 -7.10
C GLU A 92 -9.09 9.89 -5.94
N VAL A 93 -10.01 10.42 -5.15
CA VAL A 93 -10.69 9.71 -4.04
C VAL A 93 -12.18 9.86 -4.22
N ILE A 94 -12.91 8.74 -4.24
CA ILE A 94 -14.36 8.70 -4.44
C ILE A 94 -14.96 7.89 -3.29
N VAL A 95 -15.76 8.53 -2.46
CA VAL A 95 -16.37 7.93 -1.27
C VAL A 95 -17.74 7.36 -1.61
N GLU A 96 -18.06 6.17 -1.08
CA GLU A 96 -19.39 5.52 -1.13
C GLU A 96 -20.04 5.45 -2.52
N THR A 97 -19.24 5.26 -3.56
CA THR A 97 -19.74 5.12 -4.92
C THR A 97 -20.15 3.69 -5.24
N LYS A 98 -21.23 3.53 -5.99
CA LYS A 98 -21.64 2.18 -6.45
C LYS A 98 -20.67 1.68 -7.52
N LEU A 99 -20.07 0.52 -7.28
CA LEU A 99 -19.15 -0.14 -8.19
C LEU A 99 -19.66 -1.57 -8.51
N GLY A 100 -20.33 -1.71 -9.64
CA GLY A 100 -21.00 -2.97 -9.98
C GLY A 100 -22.05 -3.36 -8.93
N SER A 101 -21.84 -4.48 -8.26
CA SER A 101 -22.72 -5.03 -7.21
C SER A 101 -22.32 -4.66 -5.77
N ILE A 102 -21.27 -3.84 -5.59
CA ILE A 102 -20.81 -3.42 -4.27
C ILE A 102 -20.82 -1.89 -4.12
N ILE A 103 -20.78 -1.44 -2.87
CA ILE A 103 -20.47 -0.07 -2.50
C ILE A 103 -19.26 -0.16 -1.58
N PRO A 104 -18.04 0.13 -2.10
CA PRO A 104 -16.85 0.21 -1.28
C PRO A 104 -16.89 1.45 -0.38
N ASP A 105 -16.16 1.42 0.73
CA ASP A 105 -15.97 2.59 1.57
C ASP A 105 -15.36 3.74 0.78
N ILE A 106 -14.28 3.44 0.06
CA ILE A 106 -13.58 4.39 -0.78
C ILE A 106 -13.08 3.66 -2.05
N LEU A 107 -13.20 4.33 -3.18
CA LEU A 107 -12.50 3.99 -4.43
C LEU A 107 -11.44 5.04 -4.67
N VAL A 108 -10.20 4.64 -4.89
CA VAL A 108 -9.12 5.56 -5.25
C VAL A 108 -8.53 5.24 -6.62
N ILE A 109 -8.01 6.26 -7.29
CA ILE A 109 -7.21 6.13 -8.50
C ILE A 109 -5.79 6.56 -8.15
N CYS A 110 -4.83 5.68 -8.37
CA CYS A 110 -3.42 5.91 -8.14
C CYS A 110 -2.63 5.46 -9.36
N ASP A 111 -1.99 6.43 -10.03
CA ASP A 111 -1.18 6.17 -11.23
C ASP A 111 -1.94 5.41 -12.33
N GLY A 112 -3.20 5.79 -12.54
CA GLY A 112 -4.12 5.18 -13.52
C GLY A 112 -4.73 3.85 -13.10
N LYS A 113 -4.39 3.32 -11.92
CA LYS A 113 -4.98 2.09 -11.37
C LYS A 113 -6.04 2.40 -10.33
N LYS A 114 -7.11 1.59 -10.33
CA LYS A 114 -8.16 1.63 -9.31
C LYS A 114 -7.81 0.72 -8.13
N TYR A 115 -8.08 1.21 -6.93
CA TYR A 115 -8.01 0.42 -5.69
C TYR A 115 -9.28 0.64 -4.88
N ILE A 116 -9.84 -0.43 -4.36
CA ILE A 116 -10.90 -0.40 -3.36
C ILE A 116 -10.23 -0.32 -2.00
N ILE A 117 -10.65 0.60 -1.14
CA ILE A 117 -10.21 0.70 0.24
C ILE A 117 -11.40 0.44 1.15
N GLU A 118 -11.25 -0.54 2.05
CA GLU A 118 -12.22 -0.88 3.08
C GLU A 118 -11.63 -0.56 4.45
N VAL A 119 -12.41 0.02 5.34
CA VAL A 119 -11.97 0.40 6.68
C VAL A 119 -12.59 -0.56 7.70
N LEU A 120 -11.79 -1.50 8.18
CA LEU A 120 -12.22 -2.44 9.21
C LEU A 120 -12.19 -1.79 10.58
N VAL A 121 -13.37 -1.59 11.20
CA VAL A 121 -13.49 -1.19 12.60
C VAL A 121 -14.16 -2.30 13.44
N THR A 122 -15.10 -3.04 12.86
CA THR A 122 -15.88 -4.08 13.55
C THR A 122 -15.98 -5.39 12.81
N HIS A 123 -16.20 -5.34 11.51
CA HIS A 123 -16.46 -6.51 10.69
C HIS A 123 -15.52 -6.49 9.49
N GLN A 124 -14.77 -7.56 9.32
CA GLN A 124 -13.95 -7.80 8.13
C GLN A 124 -14.83 -7.89 6.88
N VAL A 125 -14.24 -7.61 5.74
CA VAL A 125 -14.87 -7.87 4.45
C VAL A 125 -15.29 -9.34 4.40
N ASP A 126 -16.58 -9.60 4.25
CA ASP A 126 -17.13 -10.95 4.18
C ASP A 126 -16.77 -11.65 2.87
N ASP A 127 -16.94 -12.97 2.84
CA ASP A 127 -16.58 -13.78 1.68
C ASP A 127 -17.43 -13.46 0.44
N GLU A 128 -18.69 -13.04 0.63
CA GLU A 128 -19.56 -12.62 -0.48
C GLU A 128 -19.02 -11.35 -1.15
N LYS A 129 -18.63 -10.35 -0.34
CA LYS A 129 -18.03 -9.10 -0.85
C LYS A 129 -16.68 -9.37 -1.50
N LYS A 130 -15.86 -10.28 -0.94
CA LYS A 130 -14.58 -10.70 -1.54
C LYS A 130 -14.77 -11.30 -2.93
N GLU A 131 -15.75 -12.19 -3.12
CA GLU A 131 -16.03 -12.76 -4.46
C GLU A 131 -16.51 -11.70 -5.45
N LYS A 132 -17.34 -10.76 -5.04
CA LYS A 132 -17.77 -9.63 -5.87
C LYS A 132 -16.58 -8.74 -6.28
N ILE A 133 -15.64 -8.50 -5.37
CA ILE A 133 -14.41 -7.75 -5.64
C ILE A 133 -13.55 -8.48 -6.69
N LYS A 134 -13.39 -9.80 -6.57
CA LYS A 134 -12.64 -10.61 -7.55
C LYS A 134 -13.25 -10.53 -8.94
N VAL A 135 -14.60 -10.55 -9.05
CA VAL A 135 -15.29 -10.41 -10.33
C VAL A 135 -15.03 -9.05 -10.98
N LEU A 136 -14.86 -7.99 -10.19
CA LEU A 136 -14.50 -6.65 -10.68
C LEU A 136 -13.05 -6.55 -11.15
N ASP A 137 -12.19 -7.50 -10.77
CA ASP A 137 -10.74 -7.52 -11.02
C ASP A 137 -10.05 -6.21 -10.62
N ILE A 138 -10.44 -5.65 -9.47
CA ILE A 138 -9.87 -4.44 -8.88
C ILE A 138 -9.22 -4.80 -7.56
N SER A 139 -7.95 -4.43 -7.37
CA SER A 139 -7.26 -4.67 -6.11
C SER A 139 -7.98 -3.98 -4.95
N ALA A 140 -8.20 -4.72 -3.85
CA ALA A 140 -8.85 -4.23 -2.65
C ALA A 140 -7.93 -4.36 -1.45
N ILE A 141 -7.87 -3.29 -0.67
CA ILE A 141 -7.03 -3.15 0.52
C ILE A 141 -7.94 -2.90 1.71
N GLU A 142 -7.78 -3.67 2.78
CA GLU A 142 -8.44 -3.45 4.06
C GLU A 142 -7.48 -2.73 5.00
N VAL A 143 -7.94 -1.64 5.62
CA VAL A 143 -7.22 -0.90 6.66
C VAL A 143 -7.80 -1.28 8.01
N ASN A 144 -7.05 -2.04 8.80
CA ASN A 144 -7.51 -2.59 10.07
C ASN A 144 -7.35 -1.60 11.23
N LEU A 145 -8.47 -1.08 11.71
CA LEU A 145 -8.59 -0.22 12.89
C LEU A 145 -9.39 -0.88 14.04
N SER A 146 -9.60 -2.20 14.00
CA SER A 146 -10.45 -2.92 14.96
C SER A 146 -9.94 -2.86 16.40
N ASP A 147 -8.63 -2.73 16.60
CA ASP A 147 -7.98 -2.55 17.89
C ASP A 147 -7.84 -1.10 18.34
N TYR A 148 -8.18 -0.13 17.47
CA TYR A 148 -8.10 1.29 17.78
C TYR A 148 -9.21 1.68 18.76
N LYS A 149 -8.83 1.86 20.03
CA LYS A 149 -9.77 2.15 21.13
C LYS A 149 -9.46 3.47 21.84
N GLN A 150 -8.52 4.23 21.32
CA GLN A 150 -8.15 5.51 21.90
C GLN A 150 -9.20 6.58 21.57
N MET A 151 -9.32 7.60 22.42
CA MET A 151 -10.11 8.78 22.09
C MET A 151 -9.55 9.39 20.79
N VAL A 152 -10.40 9.56 19.80
CA VAL A 152 -9.99 9.91 18.45
C VAL A 152 -9.66 11.39 18.40
N ASP A 153 -8.38 11.68 18.35
CA ASP A 153 -7.82 12.89 17.79
C ASP A 153 -7.57 12.64 16.30
N GLU A 154 -7.95 13.56 15.44
CA GLU A 154 -7.80 13.46 13.99
C GLU A 154 -6.35 13.12 13.59
N LYS A 155 -5.38 13.77 14.23
CA LYS A 155 -3.94 13.53 14.00
C LYS A 155 -3.49 12.14 14.43
N ALA A 156 -3.97 11.67 15.56
CA ALA A 156 -3.65 10.33 16.06
C ALA A 156 -4.23 9.25 15.14
N LEU A 157 -5.47 9.43 14.66
CA LEU A 157 -6.09 8.52 13.71
C LEU A 157 -5.38 8.55 12.35
N GLU A 158 -4.99 9.73 11.85
CA GLU A 158 -4.21 9.88 10.63
C GLU A 158 -2.88 9.09 10.72
N ASN A 159 -2.17 9.19 11.83
CA ASN A 159 -0.94 8.44 12.05
C ASN A 159 -1.17 6.94 12.03
N GLU A 160 -2.26 6.45 12.61
CA GLU A 160 -2.62 5.03 12.61
C GLU A 160 -3.04 4.54 11.22
N LEU A 161 -3.79 5.32 10.45
CA LEU A 161 -4.20 4.99 9.08
C LEU A 161 -3.02 4.73 8.14
N TYR A 162 -1.91 5.45 8.37
CA TYR A 162 -0.73 5.35 7.49
C TYR A 162 0.38 4.44 8.03
N ARG A 163 0.07 3.55 8.98
CA ARG A 163 0.98 2.47 9.40
C ARG A 163 0.88 1.31 8.43
N PRO A 164 2.00 0.90 7.81
CA PRO A 164 1.99 -0.17 6.81
C PRO A 164 1.41 -1.49 7.30
N GLU A 165 1.59 -1.82 8.57
CA GLU A 165 1.09 -3.04 9.22
C GLU A 165 -0.42 -3.11 9.37
N ARG A 166 -1.13 -1.99 9.16
CA ARG A 166 -2.60 -1.93 9.23
C ARG A 166 -3.27 -2.24 7.90
N SER A 167 -2.51 -2.22 6.81
CA SER A 167 -3.06 -2.38 5.47
C SER A 167 -2.67 -3.72 4.87
N GLU A 168 -3.66 -4.49 4.43
CA GLU A 168 -3.43 -5.76 3.74
C GLU A 168 -4.32 -5.87 2.50
N PHE A 169 -3.88 -6.66 1.52
CA PHE A 169 -4.72 -6.97 0.37
C PHE A 169 -5.81 -7.99 0.74
N VAL A 170 -7.06 -7.60 0.61
CA VAL A 170 -8.22 -8.53 0.54
C VAL A 170 -8.20 -9.28 -0.79
N TYR A 171 -7.87 -8.55 -1.86
CA TYR A 171 -7.67 -9.08 -3.20
C TYR A 171 -6.62 -8.26 -3.93
N ASN A 172 -5.68 -8.94 -4.58
CA ASN A 172 -4.66 -8.30 -5.41
C ASN A 172 -4.82 -8.74 -6.87
N ALA A 173 -5.40 -7.87 -7.69
CA ALA A 173 -5.62 -8.13 -9.12
C ALA A 173 -4.31 -8.36 -9.91
N ASP A 174 -3.17 -7.90 -9.40
CA ASP A 174 -1.88 -8.07 -10.04
C ASP A 174 -1.26 -9.47 -9.83
N THR A 175 -1.80 -10.26 -8.90
CA THR A 175 -1.21 -11.57 -8.52
C THR A 175 -1.07 -12.50 -9.73
N LEU A 176 -2.12 -12.63 -10.52
CA LEU A 176 -2.11 -13.50 -11.70
C LEU A 176 -1.06 -13.07 -12.75
N ARG A 177 -0.91 -11.76 -12.96
CA ARG A 177 0.10 -11.21 -13.89
C ARG A 177 1.52 -11.48 -13.39
N ILE A 178 1.74 -11.28 -12.09
CA ILE A 178 3.04 -11.56 -11.44
C ILE A 178 3.38 -13.05 -11.54
N GLU A 179 2.42 -13.93 -11.26
CA GLU A 179 2.60 -15.39 -11.36
C GLU A 179 2.86 -15.86 -12.79
N LYS A 180 2.11 -15.37 -13.77
CA LYS A 180 2.34 -15.67 -15.19
C LYS A 180 3.76 -15.28 -15.61
N LYS A 181 4.22 -14.08 -15.25
CA LYS A 181 5.58 -13.64 -15.54
C LYS A 181 6.61 -14.53 -14.84
N ARG A 182 6.42 -14.81 -13.56
CA ARG A 182 7.33 -15.68 -12.81
C ARG A 182 7.44 -17.06 -13.46
N ASN A 183 6.31 -17.69 -13.76
CA ASN A 183 6.27 -19.00 -14.40
C ASN A 183 6.93 -19.00 -15.79
N TYR A 184 6.71 -17.94 -16.57
CA TYR A 184 7.40 -17.80 -17.85
C TYR A 184 8.91 -17.70 -17.68
N LEU A 185 9.41 -16.86 -16.76
CA LEU A 185 10.85 -16.70 -16.51
C LEU A 185 11.47 -18.00 -15.98
N LEU A 186 10.80 -18.74 -15.12
CA LEU A 186 11.27 -20.01 -14.61
C LEU A 186 11.41 -21.07 -15.71
N ASN A 187 10.49 -21.08 -16.68
CA ASN A 187 10.47 -22.07 -17.76
C ASN A 187 11.37 -21.69 -18.94
N TYR A 188 11.40 -20.43 -19.32
CA TYR A 188 12.01 -19.96 -20.56
C TYR A 188 13.17 -18.97 -20.37
N GLY A 189 13.31 -18.37 -19.18
CA GLY A 189 14.36 -17.40 -18.88
C GLY A 189 15.76 -18.02 -18.99
N GLU A 190 16.72 -17.24 -19.50
CA GLU A 190 18.12 -17.64 -19.54
C GLU A 190 18.67 -17.83 -18.12
N LYS A 191 19.42 -18.91 -17.93
CA LYS A 191 20.04 -19.24 -16.66
C LYS A 191 21.33 -18.45 -16.46
N ILE A 192 21.31 -17.50 -15.53
CA ILE A 192 22.47 -16.69 -15.17
C ILE A 192 23.11 -17.24 -13.88
N THR A 193 24.33 -17.73 -13.96
CA THR A 193 25.06 -18.27 -12.80
C THR A 193 25.58 -17.12 -11.92
N ILE A 194 25.35 -17.25 -10.62
CA ILE A 194 25.91 -16.35 -9.62
C ILE A 194 27.35 -16.79 -9.32
N ARG A 195 28.32 -15.87 -9.46
CA ARG A 195 29.73 -16.11 -9.16
C ARG A 195 30.00 -16.04 -7.64
N PRO A 196 31.08 -16.67 -7.14
CA PRO A 196 31.41 -16.67 -5.70
C PRO A 196 31.54 -15.30 -5.07
N ASN A 197 31.90 -14.27 -5.87
CA ASN A 197 32.00 -12.87 -5.46
C ASN A 197 30.70 -12.09 -5.56
N ASN A 198 29.56 -12.77 -5.67
CA ASN A 198 28.21 -12.21 -5.81
C ASN A 198 28.04 -11.35 -7.06
N GLU A 199 28.81 -11.64 -8.11
CA GLU A 199 28.70 -11.02 -9.43
C GLU A 199 27.94 -11.94 -10.39
N ILE A 200 27.31 -11.32 -11.40
CA ILE A 200 26.70 -12.00 -12.55
C ILE A 200 27.13 -11.33 -13.85
N LEU A 201 27.03 -12.03 -14.95
CA LEU A 201 27.13 -11.43 -16.29
C LEU A 201 25.73 -11.02 -16.75
N CYS A 202 25.50 -9.73 -16.86
CA CYS A 202 24.18 -9.20 -17.21
C CYS A 202 24.02 -9.07 -18.73
N PRO A 203 23.04 -9.71 -19.36
CA PRO A 203 22.79 -9.56 -20.81
C PRO A 203 22.49 -8.12 -21.24
N LEU A 204 21.81 -7.34 -20.39
CA LEU A 204 21.53 -5.91 -20.64
C LEU A 204 22.79 -5.04 -20.83
N THR A 205 23.91 -5.45 -20.24
CA THR A 205 25.17 -4.74 -20.30
C THR A 205 26.16 -5.36 -21.29
N LYS A 206 25.67 -6.11 -22.28
CA LYS A 206 26.51 -6.88 -23.20
C LYS A 206 27.46 -7.83 -22.44
N ASN A 207 26.90 -8.53 -21.45
CA ASN A 207 27.61 -9.48 -20.60
C ASN A 207 28.73 -8.87 -19.72
N GLN A 208 28.66 -7.59 -19.42
CA GLN A 208 29.49 -7.01 -18.37
C GLN A 208 29.04 -7.52 -16.99
N ALA A 209 30.00 -7.61 -16.07
CA ALA A 209 29.70 -8.05 -14.72
C ALA A 209 29.02 -6.93 -13.93
N ILE A 210 27.97 -7.31 -13.20
CA ILE A 210 27.26 -6.47 -12.22
C ILE A 210 27.09 -7.23 -10.92
N LEU A 211 26.75 -6.51 -9.83
CA LEU A 211 26.38 -7.17 -8.57
C LEU A 211 25.01 -7.85 -8.69
N LYS A 212 24.88 -9.05 -8.11
CA LYS A 212 23.62 -9.83 -8.10
C LYS A 212 22.44 -9.02 -7.57
N GLY A 213 22.65 -8.22 -6.52
CA GLY A 213 21.59 -7.41 -5.88
C GLY A 213 20.86 -6.47 -6.84
N PHE A 214 21.46 -6.14 -8.00
CA PHE A 214 20.75 -5.40 -9.05
C PHE A 214 19.55 -6.18 -9.60
N CYS A 215 19.66 -7.52 -9.69
CA CYS A 215 18.60 -8.37 -10.22
C CYS A 215 17.37 -8.45 -9.30
N ASP A 216 17.52 -8.13 -8.01
CA ASP A 216 16.41 -8.18 -7.04
C ASP A 216 15.31 -7.15 -7.36
N SER A 217 15.66 -6.08 -8.06
CA SER A 217 14.72 -5.04 -8.55
C SER A 217 14.52 -5.05 -10.07
N CYS A 218 15.24 -5.91 -10.80
CA CYS A 218 15.20 -5.94 -12.26
C CYS A 218 13.91 -6.58 -12.78
N ILE A 219 13.21 -5.90 -13.69
CA ILE A 219 11.99 -6.43 -14.33
C ILE A 219 12.22 -7.66 -15.19
N PHE A 220 13.44 -7.88 -15.66
CA PHE A 220 13.80 -9.04 -16.51
C PHE A 220 14.22 -10.26 -15.71
N SER A 221 14.24 -10.21 -14.37
CA SER A 221 14.79 -11.29 -13.56
C SER A 221 13.77 -11.94 -12.63
N CYS A 222 14.03 -13.21 -12.35
CA CYS A 222 13.40 -13.99 -11.30
C CYS A 222 14.47 -14.89 -10.68
N GLU A 223 14.63 -14.86 -9.35
CA GLU A 223 15.53 -15.76 -8.65
C GLU A 223 14.88 -17.14 -8.53
N ASP A 224 15.61 -18.18 -8.94
CA ASP A 224 15.27 -19.58 -8.67
C ASP A 224 16.00 -20.02 -7.40
N ILE A 225 15.36 -19.79 -6.25
CA ILE A 225 15.95 -19.97 -4.92
C ILE A 225 16.41 -21.41 -4.69
N GLU A 226 15.67 -22.39 -5.21
CA GLU A 226 15.98 -23.81 -5.03
C GLU A 226 17.24 -24.24 -5.77
N LYS A 227 17.60 -23.55 -6.85
CA LYS A 227 18.68 -23.93 -7.75
C LYS A 227 19.89 -23.00 -7.72
N GLY A 228 19.84 -21.91 -6.94
CA GLY A 228 20.96 -21.00 -6.73
C GLY A 228 21.40 -20.20 -7.96
N TYR A 229 20.50 -19.87 -8.90
CA TYR A 229 20.77 -19.04 -10.06
C TYR A 229 19.60 -18.07 -10.34
N ILE A 230 19.83 -17.13 -11.24
CA ILE A 230 18.83 -16.15 -11.70
C ILE A 230 18.31 -16.58 -13.07
N ARG A 231 17.01 -16.49 -13.27
CA ARG A 231 16.39 -16.56 -14.59
C ARG A 231 16.25 -15.16 -15.17
N CYS A 232 16.76 -14.92 -16.36
CA CYS A 232 16.68 -13.64 -17.04
C CYS A 232 15.90 -13.77 -18.35
N GLY A 233 14.86 -12.95 -18.53
CA GLY A 233 14.02 -12.94 -19.71
C GLY A 233 14.43 -11.93 -20.78
N TYR A 234 15.52 -11.17 -20.58
CA TYR A 234 15.94 -10.14 -21.55
C TYR A 234 16.29 -10.72 -22.92
N CYS A 235 16.89 -11.91 -22.94
CA CYS A 235 17.30 -12.56 -24.18
C CYS A 235 16.21 -13.42 -24.85
N VAL A 236 15.09 -13.64 -24.20
CA VAL A 236 14.07 -14.63 -24.63
C VAL A 236 12.93 -13.99 -25.43
N GLY A 237 13.05 -12.69 -25.77
CA GLY A 237 12.02 -11.99 -26.56
C GLY A 237 10.71 -11.69 -25.83
N ASN A 238 10.01 -10.83 -26.34
CA ASN A 238 9.23 -9.75 -25.79
C ASN A 238 7.80 -9.98 -25.36
N ASP A 239 7.23 -11.16 -25.33
CA ASP A 239 5.78 -11.32 -25.12
C ASP A 239 5.31 -10.84 -23.75
N ILE A 240 6.19 -10.86 -22.74
CA ILE A 240 5.89 -10.34 -21.40
C ILE A 240 6.00 -8.82 -21.31
N MET A 241 6.80 -8.24 -22.20
CA MET A 241 7.08 -6.79 -22.22
C MET A 241 6.16 -6.03 -23.20
N THR A 242 5.44 -6.74 -24.05
CA THR A 242 4.53 -6.15 -25.05
C THR A 242 3.12 -5.89 -24.57
N GLU A 243 2.73 -6.45 -23.43
CA GLU A 243 1.45 -6.08 -22.80
C GLU A 243 1.53 -4.65 -22.25
N SER A 244 1.17 -3.73 -23.09
CA SER A 244 1.09 -2.28 -22.89
C SER A 244 2.39 -1.59 -22.47
N PHE A 245 2.87 -0.73 -23.33
CA PHE A 245 4.01 0.20 -23.18
C PHE A 245 4.01 1.02 -21.87
N PHE A 246 2.99 0.91 -21.06
CA PHE A 246 2.71 1.78 -19.91
C PHE A 246 2.72 1.08 -18.56
N THR A 247 2.78 -0.25 -18.50
CA THR A 247 2.83 -0.98 -17.23
C THR A 247 3.96 -1.98 -17.21
N LEU A 248 4.79 -1.93 -16.16
CA LEU A 248 5.87 -2.88 -15.94
C LEU A 248 5.47 -3.87 -14.86
N VAL A 249 5.79 -5.14 -15.08
CA VAL A 249 5.55 -6.20 -14.11
C VAL A 249 6.86 -6.61 -13.48
N THR A 250 7.00 -6.41 -12.18
CA THR A 250 8.10 -6.99 -11.40
C THR A 250 7.70 -8.35 -10.85
N HIS A 251 8.63 -9.06 -10.19
CA HIS A 251 8.31 -10.28 -9.46
C HIS A 251 7.42 -10.06 -8.21
N LYS A 252 7.14 -8.79 -7.85
CA LYS A 252 6.35 -8.42 -6.67
C LYS A 252 5.05 -7.71 -7.02
N ARG A 253 5.00 -6.94 -8.12
CA ARG A 253 3.83 -6.13 -8.47
C ARG A 253 3.82 -5.65 -9.92
N VAL A 254 2.67 -5.18 -10.36
CA VAL A 254 2.49 -4.44 -11.63
C VAL A 254 2.57 -2.94 -11.32
N MET A 255 3.46 -2.23 -12.00
CA MET A 255 3.64 -0.78 -11.85
C MET A 255 2.63 -0.01 -12.68
N GLY A 256 2.20 1.17 -12.20
CA GLY A 256 1.44 2.12 -12.98
C GLY A 256 2.30 2.88 -13.99
N VAL A 257 1.68 3.73 -14.81
CA VAL A 257 2.36 4.46 -15.91
C VAL A 257 3.47 5.37 -15.39
N ARG A 258 3.15 6.25 -14.44
CA ARG A 258 4.09 7.22 -13.85
C ARG A 258 5.26 6.52 -13.19
N GLU A 259 4.95 5.52 -12.38
CA GLU A 259 5.93 4.69 -11.70
C GLU A 259 6.83 3.93 -12.67
N SER A 260 6.29 3.48 -13.81
CA SER A 260 7.08 2.81 -14.86
C SER A 260 8.13 3.74 -15.46
N VAL A 261 7.81 5.02 -15.68
CA VAL A 261 8.75 6.04 -16.18
C VAL A 261 9.85 6.30 -15.15
N ASP A 262 9.47 6.48 -13.87
CA ASP A 262 10.44 6.70 -12.79
C ASP A 262 11.35 5.49 -12.58
N TYR A 263 10.79 4.29 -12.68
CA TYR A 263 11.55 3.05 -12.64
C TYR A 263 12.61 3.03 -13.74
N TRP A 264 12.25 3.29 -15.02
CA TRP A 264 13.20 3.27 -16.13
C TRP A 264 14.33 4.27 -15.97
N ASN A 265 14.04 5.48 -15.47
CA ASN A 265 15.05 6.50 -15.24
C ASN A 265 16.04 6.08 -14.14
N SER A 266 15.52 5.55 -13.04
CA SER A 266 16.32 5.03 -11.93
C SER A 266 17.08 3.76 -12.32
N PHE A 267 16.45 2.86 -13.07
CA PHE A 267 17.02 1.60 -13.51
C PHE A 267 18.30 1.81 -14.34
N LYS A 268 18.26 2.68 -15.38
CA LYS A 268 19.42 2.99 -16.22
C LYS A 268 20.59 3.51 -15.37
N LYS A 269 20.31 4.48 -14.49
CA LYS A 269 21.32 5.07 -13.61
C LYS A 269 21.95 4.04 -12.66
N ASN A 270 21.14 3.16 -12.09
CA ASN A 270 21.61 2.12 -11.17
C ASN A 270 22.38 1.01 -11.89
N LEU A 271 21.99 0.69 -13.13
CA LEU A 271 22.72 -0.27 -13.98
C LEU A 271 24.14 0.21 -14.29
N GLU A 272 24.28 1.46 -14.73
CA GLU A 272 25.58 2.09 -15.01
C GLU A 272 26.45 2.14 -13.74
N LYS A 273 25.86 2.52 -12.60
CA LYS A 273 26.55 2.51 -11.32
C LYS A 273 27.05 1.11 -10.95
N SER A 274 26.21 0.08 -11.10
CA SER A 274 26.57 -1.30 -10.75
C SER A 274 27.74 -1.83 -11.61
N VAL A 275 27.80 -1.48 -12.91
CA VAL A 275 28.93 -1.81 -13.78
C VAL A 275 30.20 -1.14 -13.28
N ASN A 276 30.14 0.15 -12.96
CA ASN A 276 31.29 0.91 -12.49
C ASN A 276 31.81 0.40 -11.15
N ASP A 277 30.93 0.07 -10.22
CA ASP A 277 31.30 -0.47 -8.89
C ASP A 277 32.09 -1.78 -9.02
N VAL A 278 31.70 -2.66 -9.95
CA VAL A 278 32.44 -3.91 -10.23
C VAL A 278 33.81 -3.61 -10.85
N LEU A 279 33.89 -2.67 -11.80
CA LEU A 279 35.15 -2.29 -12.44
C LEU A 279 36.13 -1.70 -11.41
N ILE A 280 35.67 -0.81 -10.55
CA ILE A 280 36.47 -0.22 -9.46
C ILE A 280 36.94 -1.32 -8.49
N SER A 281 36.06 -2.21 -8.06
CA SER A 281 36.40 -3.31 -7.16
C SER A 281 37.48 -4.25 -7.76
N ARG A 282 37.42 -4.51 -9.07
CA ARG A 282 38.41 -5.32 -9.77
C ARG A 282 39.75 -4.59 -9.91
N ALA A 283 39.72 -3.29 -10.20
CA ALA A 283 40.92 -2.46 -10.26
C ALA A 283 41.62 -2.46 -8.89
N MET A 284 40.88 -2.18 -7.81
CA MET A 284 41.43 -2.19 -6.44
C MET A 284 42.05 -3.53 -6.03
N ARG A 285 41.46 -4.67 -6.46
CA ARG A 285 42.03 -6.00 -6.19
C ARG A 285 43.36 -6.24 -6.92
N ARG A 286 43.54 -5.66 -8.11
CA ARG A 286 44.80 -5.75 -8.85
C ARG A 286 45.91 -4.92 -8.22
N PHE A 287 45.60 -3.84 -7.52
CA PHE A 287 46.56 -2.97 -6.83
C PHE A 287 46.85 -3.35 -5.40
N ARG A 288 46.33 -4.44 -4.86
CA ARG A 288 46.80 -4.94 -3.54
C ARG A 288 48.24 -5.40 -3.68
N PRO A 289 49.21 -4.79 -2.95
CA PRO A 289 50.59 -5.28 -2.95
C PRO A 289 50.56 -6.73 -2.48
N ARG A 290 51.28 -7.59 -3.19
CA ARG A 290 51.57 -8.93 -2.69
C ARG A 290 52.16 -8.74 -1.30
N ARG A 291 51.53 -9.24 -0.23
CA ARG A 291 52.14 -9.33 1.05
C ARG A 291 53.43 -10.06 0.81
N SER A 292 54.61 -9.38 0.98
CA SER A 292 55.92 -10.00 0.97
C SER A 292 55.86 -11.09 2.02
N MET A 293 56.00 -12.34 1.59
CA MET A 293 56.48 -13.39 2.49
C MET A 293 57.89 -13.02 2.86
N PHE A 294 58.05 -12.34 3.99
CA PHE A 294 59.28 -12.37 4.75
C PHE A 294 58.94 -13.07 6.04
N THR A 295 59.49 -14.27 6.10
CA THR A 295 59.76 -15.20 7.21
C THR A 295 59.47 -14.70 8.59
#